data_d69303865a56fb89dfebe6133f468f2d
#
_entry.id   d69303865a56fb89dfebe6133f468f2d
#
_cell.length_a   1.000
_cell.length_b   1.000
_cell.length_c   1.000
_cell.angle_alpha   90.00
_cell.angle_beta   90.00
_cell.angle_gamma   90.00
#
_symmetry.space_group_name_H-M   'P 1'
#
loop_
_entity.id
_entity.type
_entity.pdbx_description
1 polymer ?
#
loop_
_entity_poly.entity_id
_entity_poly.type
_entity_poly.pdbx_seq_one_letter_code
_entity_poly.pdbx_strand_id
1 'polypeptide(L)' 'DLTPQKWIIKRRLEAARDLILSGKKKVTEACFDVGFKNLSHFSKIYKEAYGVAPSWR' A
#
# COMPACT_ATOMS: atom_id res chain seq x y z
N ASP A 1 -3.01 11.72 16.13
CA ASP A 1 -1.61 12.03 15.99
C ASP A 1 -0.82 10.86 15.48
N LEU A 2 -0.20 11.05 14.33
CA LEU A 2 0.60 10.01 13.72
C LEU A 2 2.07 10.22 14.03
N THR A 3 2.74 9.12 14.36
CA THR A 3 4.20 9.19 14.42
C THR A 3 4.73 9.41 13.00
N PRO A 4 5.96 9.92 12.85
CA PRO A 4 6.53 10.10 11.52
C PRO A 4 6.54 8.82 10.70
N GLN A 5 6.78 7.67 11.35
CA GLN A 5 6.78 6.39 10.64
C GLN A 5 5.39 6.02 10.14
N LYS A 6 4.37 6.23 10.96
CA LYS A 6 3.00 5.93 10.54
C LYS A 6 2.56 6.85 9.41
N TRP A 7 2.97 8.11 9.46
CA TRP A 7 2.64 9.06 8.42
C TRP A 7 3.26 8.64 7.08
N ILE A 8 4.51 8.22 7.10
CA ILE A 8 5.20 7.76 5.89
C ILE A 8 4.52 6.51 5.32
N ILE A 9 4.16 5.57 6.19
CA ILE A 9 3.47 4.36 5.76
C ILE A 9 2.13 4.70 5.11
N LYS A 10 1.39 5.61 5.70
CA LYS A 10 0.11 6.03 5.16
C LYS A 10 0.28 6.63 3.76
N ARG A 11 1.29 7.48 3.58
CA ARG A 11 1.57 8.09 2.28
C ARG A 11 1.94 7.03 1.24
N ARG A 12 2.73 6.06 1.65
CA ARG A 12 3.10 4.96 0.75
C ARG A 12 1.88 4.13 0.36
N LEU A 13 1.00 3.86 1.31
CA LEU A 13 -0.24 3.12 1.01
C LEU A 13 -1.11 3.87 0.02
N GLU A 14 -1.25 5.18 0.18
CA GLU A 14 -2.04 5.99 -0.74
C GLU A 14 -1.45 5.96 -2.14
N ALA A 15 -0.14 6.10 -2.25
CA ALA A 15 0.52 6.07 -3.55
C ALA A 15 0.35 4.71 -4.23
N ALA A 16 0.54 3.63 -3.46
CA ALA A 16 0.35 2.29 -4.00
C ALA A 16 -1.09 2.05 -4.42
N ARG A 17 -2.04 2.50 -3.62
CA ARG A 17 -3.45 2.36 -3.94
C ARG A 17 -3.79 3.03 -5.26
N ASP A 18 -3.27 4.24 -5.47
CA ASP A 18 -3.51 4.95 -6.71
C ASP A 18 -2.96 4.18 -7.91
N LEU A 19 -1.76 3.62 -7.79
CA LEU A 19 -1.16 2.83 -8.85
C LEU A 19 -1.98 1.59 -9.17
N ILE A 20 -2.48 0.92 -8.13
CA ILE A 20 -3.27 -0.28 -8.30
C ILE A 20 -4.63 0.03 -8.92
N LEU A 21 -5.33 1.02 -8.39
CA LEU A 21 -6.68 1.34 -8.84
C LEU A 21 -6.69 1.93 -10.24
N SER A 22 -5.64 2.66 -10.60
CA SER A 22 -5.54 3.23 -11.95
C SER A 22 -5.12 2.19 -12.98
N GLY A 23 -4.71 0.99 -12.54
CA GLY A 23 -4.28 -0.06 -13.44
C GLY A 23 -2.89 0.12 -13.99
N LYS A 24 -2.15 1.10 -13.48
CA LYS A 24 -0.79 1.36 -13.98
C LYS A 24 0.19 0.30 -13.55
N LYS A 25 -0.01 -0.28 -12.36
CA LYS A 25 0.90 -1.30 -11.84
C LYS A 25 0.12 -2.37 -11.11
N LYS A 26 0.71 -3.56 -11.08
CA LYS A 26 0.16 -4.66 -10.31
C LYS A 26 0.45 -4.44 -8.83
N VAL A 27 -0.27 -5.18 -7.98
CA VAL A 27 -0.11 -5.05 -6.53
C VAL A 27 1.34 -5.22 -6.11
N THR A 28 2.00 -6.26 -6.61
CA THR A 28 3.40 -6.53 -6.27
C THR A 28 4.30 -5.37 -6.68
N GLU A 29 4.10 -4.90 -7.89
CA GLU A 29 4.92 -3.79 -8.41
C GLU A 29 4.70 -2.52 -7.61
N ALA A 30 3.44 -2.20 -7.31
CA ALA A 30 3.13 -1.01 -6.53
C ALA A 30 3.74 -1.09 -5.14
N CYS A 31 3.67 -2.26 -4.52
CA CYS A 31 4.23 -2.48 -3.20
C CYS A 31 5.71 -2.10 -3.14
N PHE A 32 6.49 -2.63 -4.06
CA PHE A 32 7.93 -2.35 -4.05
C PHE A 32 8.25 -0.96 -4.59
N ASP A 33 7.45 -0.47 -5.51
CA ASP A 33 7.67 0.85 -6.10
C ASP A 33 7.55 1.97 -5.06
N VAL A 34 6.63 1.81 -4.10
CA VAL A 34 6.45 2.84 -3.07
C VAL A 34 7.35 2.64 -1.85
N GLY A 35 8.19 1.60 -1.86
CA GLY A 35 9.21 1.43 -0.84
C GLY A 35 8.97 0.33 0.17
N PHE A 36 7.94 -0.49 -0.01
CA PHE A 36 7.76 -1.65 0.86
C PHE A 36 8.72 -2.76 0.44
N LYS A 37 9.22 -3.51 1.41
CA LYS A 37 10.16 -4.58 1.16
C LYS A 37 9.51 -5.95 1.15
N ASN A 38 8.28 -6.05 1.64
CA ASN A 38 7.61 -7.32 1.85
C ASN A 38 6.15 -7.19 1.48
N LEU A 39 5.72 -8.01 0.52
CA LEU A 39 4.35 -7.96 0.03
C LEU A 39 3.34 -8.36 1.11
N SER A 40 3.68 -9.35 1.92
CA SER A 40 2.77 -9.78 2.99
C SER A 40 2.53 -8.67 4.00
N HIS A 41 3.58 -7.96 4.37
CA HIS A 41 3.45 -6.82 5.29
C HIS A 41 2.61 -5.72 4.67
N PHE A 42 2.88 -5.40 3.41
CA PHE A 42 2.11 -4.40 2.69
C PHE A 42 0.63 -4.77 2.66
N SER A 43 0.32 -6.01 2.31
CA SER A 43 -1.07 -6.46 2.23
C SER A 43 -1.78 -6.35 3.57
N LYS A 44 -1.08 -6.70 4.64
CA LYS A 44 -1.65 -6.65 5.98
C LYS A 44 -2.01 -5.23 6.37
N ILE A 45 -1.08 -4.30 6.23
CA ILE A 45 -1.34 -2.92 6.64
C ILE A 45 -2.33 -2.23 5.70
N TYR A 46 -2.31 -2.59 4.42
CA TYR A 46 -3.29 -2.07 3.48
C TYR A 46 -4.71 -2.47 3.89
N LYS A 47 -4.89 -3.74 4.22
CA LYS A 47 -6.19 -4.24 4.65
C LYS A 47 -6.65 -3.56 5.92
N GLU A 48 -5.75 -3.33 6.87
CA GLU A 48 -6.08 -2.64 8.11
C GLU A 48 -6.49 -1.19 7.84
N ALA A 49 -5.85 -0.55 6.88
CA ALA A 49 -6.12 0.85 6.58
C ALA A 49 -7.41 1.04 5.77
N TYR A 50 -7.66 0.16 4.83
CA TYR A 50 -8.77 0.34 3.87
C TYR A 50 -9.87 -0.71 3.99
N GLY A 51 -9.69 -1.71 4.83
CA GLY A 51 -10.70 -2.73 5.06
C GLY A 51 -10.76 -3.84 4.01
N VAL A 52 -9.98 -3.74 2.94
CA VAL A 52 -9.92 -4.76 1.89
C VAL A 52 -8.48 -4.97 1.49
N ALA A 53 -8.18 -6.20 1.03
CA ALA A 53 -6.82 -6.52 0.58
C ALA A 53 -6.51 -5.79 -0.73
N PRO A 54 -5.23 -5.43 -0.98
CA PRO A 54 -4.87 -4.72 -2.20
C PRO A 54 -5.06 -5.55 -3.46
N SER A 55 -5.08 -6.86 -3.34
CA SER A 55 -5.31 -7.75 -4.48
C SER A 55 -6.76 -7.78 -4.92
N TRP A 56 -7.65 -7.20 -4.12
CA TRP A 56 -9.05 -7.10 -4.47
C TRP A 56 -9.27 -5.95 -5.44
N ARG A 57 -10.03 -6.20 -6.51
CA ARG A 57 -10.39 -5.15 -7.46
C ARG A 57 -11.69 -5.46 -8.14
#